data_d1fa7c91745e0a82844713772924e60e
#
_entry.id   d1fa7c91745e0a82844713772924e60e
#
_cell.length_a   1.000
_cell.length_b   1.000
_cell.length_c   1.000
_cell.angle_alpha   90.00
_cell.angle_beta   90.00
_cell.angle_gamma   90.00
#
_symmetry.space_group_name_H-M   'P 1'
#
loop_
_entity.id
_entity.type
_entity.pdbx_description
1 polymer ?
#
loop_
_entity_poly.entity_id
_entity_poly.type
_entity_poly.pdbx_seq_one_letter_code
_entity_poly.pdbx_strand_id
1 'polypeptide(L)' 'ISIEDRLQMLQEFLKKNGGITRIEYSRLTGLPRLKAIDDLNAFIKEGTLRKRGAGRTVFYVWKQEE' A
#
# COMPACT_ATOMS: atom_id res chain seq x y z
N ILE A 1 0.84 -10.94 11.96
CA ILE A 1 0.20 -11.02 10.63
C ILE A 1 1.26 -11.27 9.57
N SER A 2 1.03 -12.24 8.69
CA SER A 2 1.95 -12.51 7.60
C SER A 2 1.87 -11.44 6.51
N ILE A 3 2.89 -11.38 5.65
CA ILE A 3 2.88 -10.43 4.55
C ILE A 3 1.75 -10.72 3.56
N GLU A 4 1.37 -11.99 3.43
CA GLU A 4 0.25 -12.38 2.57
C GLU A 4 -1.06 -11.84 3.11
N ASP A 5 -1.26 -11.89 4.41
CA ASP A 5 -2.46 -11.32 5.04
C ASP A 5 -2.50 -9.81 4.86
N ARG A 6 -1.36 -9.14 5.03
CA ARG A 6 -1.28 -7.70 4.81
C ARG A 6 -1.60 -7.32 3.37
N LEU A 7 -1.11 -8.11 2.43
CA LEU A 7 -1.38 -7.88 1.01
C LEU A 7 -2.87 -8.03 0.70
N GLN A 8 -3.51 -9.03 1.29
CA GLN A 8 -4.96 -9.23 1.10
C GLN A 8 -5.76 -8.07 1.67
N MET A 9 -5.40 -7.60 2.86
CA MET A 9 -6.04 -6.42 3.46
C MET A 9 -5.89 -5.19 2.57
N LEU A 10 -4.70 -5.02 2.02
CA LEU A 10 -4.40 -3.92 1.11
C LEU A 10 -5.25 -4.01 -0.16
N GLN A 11 -5.36 -5.19 -0.73
CA GLN A 11 -6.14 -5.41 -1.95
C GLN A 11 -7.61 -5.04 -1.72
N GLU A 12 -8.19 -5.46 -0.61
CA GLU A 12 -9.57 -5.13 -0.29
C GLU A 12 -9.76 -3.63 -0.08
N PHE A 13 -8.82 -2.99 0.60
CA PHE A 13 -8.86 -1.55 0.79
C PHE A 13 -8.83 -0.80 -0.53
N LEU A 14 -7.96 -1.22 -1.44
CA LEU A 14 -7.82 -0.57 -2.74
C LEU A 14 -9.03 -0.76 -3.63
N LYS A 15 -9.72 -1.89 -3.52
CA LYS A 15 -10.97 -2.10 -4.25
C LYS A 15 -12.04 -1.09 -3.84
N LYS A 16 -12.06 -0.72 -2.57
CA LYS A 16 -13.06 0.23 -2.06
C LYS A 16 -12.66 1.68 -2.29
N ASN A 17 -11.38 1.99 -2.15
CA ASN A 17 -10.91 3.38 -2.06
C ASN A 17 -10.07 3.83 -3.25
N GLY A 18 -9.59 2.93 -4.07
CA GLY A 18 -8.83 3.25 -5.27
C GLY A 18 -7.38 3.62 -5.04
N GLY A 19 -6.98 3.93 -3.83
CA GLY A 19 -5.60 4.29 -3.50
C GLY A 19 -5.39 4.26 -2.01
N ILE A 20 -4.12 4.20 -1.59
CA ILE A 20 -3.78 4.18 -0.16
C ILE A 20 -2.52 5.00 0.08
N THR A 21 -2.51 5.77 1.16
CA THR A 21 -1.32 6.50 1.61
C THR A 21 -0.54 5.64 2.60
N ARG A 22 0.69 6.10 2.91
CA ARG A 22 1.53 5.43 3.90
C ARG A 22 0.86 5.38 5.27
N ILE A 23 0.23 6.47 5.65
CA ILE A 23 -0.46 6.56 6.94
C ILE A 23 -1.63 5.60 6.99
N GLU A 24 -2.41 5.54 5.92
CA GLU A 24 -3.54 4.62 5.84
C GLU A 24 -3.09 3.17 5.90
N TYR A 25 -2.00 2.83 5.22
CA TYR A 25 -1.47 1.47 5.26
C TYR A 25 -0.98 1.11 6.67
N SER A 26 -0.31 2.04 7.33
CA SER A 26 0.15 1.84 8.71
C SER A 26 -1.05 1.56 9.64
N ARG A 27 -2.12 2.31 9.51
CA ARG A 27 -3.33 2.11 10.30
C ARG A 27 -4.03 0.80 9.98
N LEU A 28 -4.10 0.48 8.71
CA LEU A 28 -4.78 -0.75 8.24
C LEU A 28 -4.10 -2.00 8.79
N THR A 29 -2.78 -2.03 8.79
CA THR A 29 -2.01 -3.21 9.17
C THR A 29 -1.54 -3.19 10.63
N GLY A 30 -1.58 -2.04 11.29
CA GLY A 30 -1.04 -1.89 12.63
C GLY A 30 0.47 -1.83 12.69
N LEU A 31 1.15 -1.70 11.54
CA LEU A 31 2.61 -1.63 11.49
C LEU A 31 3.11 -0.24 11.85
N PRO A 32 4.31 -0.14 12.44
CA PRO A 32 4.97 1.15 12.59
C PRO A 32 5.21 1.79 11.22
N ARG A 33 5.32 3.11 11.20
CA ARG A 33 5.46 3.87 9.97
C ARG A 33 6.60 3.38 9.07
N LEU A 34 7.77 3.11 9.65
CA LEU A 34 8.93 2.66 8.87
C LEU A 34 8.69 1.30 8.25
N LYS A 35 8.06 0.38 8.99
CA LYS A 35 7.71 -0.92 8.45
C LYS A 35 6.66 -0.83 7.36
N ALA A 36 5.70 0.07 7.51
CA ALA A 36 4.69 0.29 6.49
C ALA A 36 5.33 0.77 5.19
N ILE A 37 6.27 1.70 5.28
CA ILE A 37 6.99 2.20 4.11
C ILE A 37 7.79 1.08 3.46
N ASP A 38 8.47 0.26 4.26
CA ASP A 38 9.24 -0.88 3.73
C ASP A 38 8.35 -1.86 2.98
N ASP A 39 7.18 -2.18 3.53
CA ASP A 39 6.22 -3.06 2.86
C ASP A 39 5.76 -2.47 1.52
N LEU A 40 5.39 -1.19 1.52
CA LEU A 40 4.92 -0.54 0.30
C LEU A 40 6.01 -0.51 -0.77
N ASN A 41 7.25 -0.22 -0.37
CA ASN A 41 8.37 -0.23 -1.31
C ASN A 41 8.61 -1.63 -1.86
N ALA A 42 8.49 -2.66 -1.04
CA ALA A 42 8.64 -4.04 -1.50
C ALA A 42 7.55 -4.41 -2.52
N PHE A 43 6.31 -4.01 -2.27
CA PHE A 43 5.22 -4.26 -3.21
C PHE A 43 5.44 -3.53 -4.54
N ILE A 44 5.97 -2.32 -4.51
CA ILE A 44 6.32 -1.59 -5.73
C ILE A 44 7.42 -2.33 -6.49
N LYS A 45 8.44 -2.77 -5.79
CA LYS A 45 9.56 -3.50 -6.40
C LYS A 45 9.10 -4.80 -7.05
N GLU A 46 8.16 -5.48 -6.43
CA GLU A 46 7.61 -6.72 -6.97
C GLU A 46 6.62 -6.49 -8.11
N GLY A 47 6.21 -5.24 -8.33
CA GLY A 47 5.24 -4.92 -9.37
C GLY A 47 3.79 -5.08 -8.95
N THR A 48 3.52 -5.20 -7.66
CA THR A 48 2.16 -5.33 -7.14
C THR A 48 1.46 -3.98 -7.04
N LEU A 49 2.20 -2.94 -6.66
CA LEU A 49 1.66 -1.59 -6.51
C LEU A 49 2.39 -0.62 -7.42
N ARG A 50 1.72 0.50 -7.71
CA ARG A 50 2.33 1.66 -8.35
C ARG A 50 2.22 2.89 -7.48
N LYS A 51 3.27 3.68 -7.47
CA LYS A 51 3.31 4.94 -6.76
C LYS A 51 2.76 6.03 -7.66
N ARG A 52 1.81 6.80 -7.16
CA ARG A 52 1.21 7.92 -7.87
C ARG A 52 1.31 9.18 -7.05
N GLY A 53 1.21 10.32 -7.72
CA GLY A 53 1.31 11.62 -7.07
C GLY A 53 2.75 12.01 -6.80
N ALA A 54 2.93 13.13 -6.13
CA ALA A 54 4.25 13.66 -5.80
C ALA A 54 4.19 14.43 -4.50
N GLY A 55 5.32 14.48 -3.78
CA GLY A 55 5.43 15.22 -2.54
C GLY A 55 4.46 14.70 -1.48
N ARG A 56 3.63 15.60 -0.96
CA ARG A 56 2.69 15.28 0.12
C ARG A 56 1.48 14.46 -0.32
N THR A 57 1.23 14.40 -1.63
CA THR A 57 0.07 13.71 -2.15
C THR A 57 0.37 12.33 -2.71
N VAL A 58 1.52 11.76 -2.32
CA VAL A 58 1.90 10.41 -2.76
C VAL A 58 0.92 9.38 -2.22
N PHE A 59 0.41 8.56 -3.12
CA PHE A 59 -0.44 7.43 -2.77
C PHE A 59 -0.09 6.26 -3.68
N TYR A 60 -0.60 5.09 -3.33
CA TYR A 60 -0.27 3.84 -4.02
C TYR A 60 -1.55 3.22 -4.57
N VAL A 61 -1.47 2.66 -5.77
CA VAL A 61 -2.61 2.03 -6.44
C VAL A 61 -2.23 0.61 -6.84
N TRP A 62 -3.24 -0.23 -7.01
CA TRP A 62 -3.04 -1.60 -7.49
C TRP A 62 -2.68 -1.57 -8.97
N LYS A 63 -1.57 -2.22 -9.31
CA LYS A 63 -1.05 -2.15 -10.66
C LYS A 63 -2.02 -2.66 -11.71
N GLN A 64 -2.78 -3.69 -11.37
CA GLN A 64 -3.68 -4.34 -12.32
C GLN A 64 -4.92 -3.51 -12.68
N GLU A 65 -5.18 -2.45 -11.93
CA GLU A 65 -6.35 -1.61 -12.18
C GLU A 65 -6.06 -0.44 -13.11
N GLU A 66 -4.87 -0.38 -13.63
CA GLU A 66 -4.52 0.57 -14.66
C GLU A 66 -4.75 -0.04 -16.03
#